data_cab56a437a9ac1403314c2276555e380
#
_entry.id   cab56a437a9ac1403314c2276555e380
#
_cell.length_a   1.000
_cell.length_b   1.000
_cell.length_c   1.000
_cell.angle_alpha   90.00
_cell.angle_beta   90.00
_cell.angle_gamma   90.00
#
_symmetry.space_group_name_H-M   'P 1'
#
loop_
_entity.id
_entity.type
_entity.pdbx_description
1 polymer ?
#
loop_
_entity_poly.entity_id
_entity_poly.type
_entity_poly.pdbx_seq_one_letter_code
_entity_poly.pdbx_strand_id
1 'polypeptide(L)'
;MSKDNPAREEILAKVRSALKSCPASPASPLPDSARFADRTADVPEKEIDLFLNEIARLSGNTRKIKGSDEFASALEELVKAEGIKTAALTDNPLYRRYCVFDLLTRFGVNNIPLNGDQRRLADCDLGITVADAGLPETGTSLLRTTQGEPDFLSLLTRVHLVLLTPEALLADMHQAFVLAKGDRHFVLVSGCSRTADIEKVLTLGVHGPKSFHVWVCS
;
A
#
# COMPACT_ATOMS: atom_id res chain seq x y z
N MET A 1 2.61 29.67 1.31
CA MET A 1 2.28 29.71 2.76
C MET A 1 3.33 30.55 3.44
N SER A 2 2.93 31.67 4.06
CA SER A 2 3.85 32.63 4.72
C SER A 2 4.63 31.93 5.84
N LYS A 3 5.98 32.11 5.85
CA LYS A 3 6.88 31.53 6.87
C LYS A 3 6.72 32.17 8.25
N ASP A 4 6.06 33.33 8.34
CA ASP A 4 5.89 34.11 9.57
C ASP A 4 4.44 34.02 10.06
N ASN A 5 4.11 32.92 10.73
CA ASN A 5 2.85 32.78 11.49
C ASN A 5 3.18 32.89 12.99
N PRO A 6 2.86 34.00 13.68
CA PRO A 6 3.19 34.20 15.10
C PRO A 6 2.58 33.13 16.00
N ALA A 7 1.40 32.62 15.67
CA ALA A 7 0.77 31.50 16.40
C ALA A 7 1.58 30.20 16.30
N ARG A 8 2.19 29.93 15.14
CA ARG A 8 3.09 28.78 14.95
C ARG A 8 4.34 28.90 15.83
N GLU A 9 4.96 30.06 15.87
CA GLU A 9 6.16 30.28 16.69
C GLU A 9 5.86 30.21 18.19
N GLU A 10 4.71 30.71 18.62
CA GLU A 10 4.24 30.57 20.02
C GLU A 10 4.04 29.09 20.41
N ILE A 11 3.37 28.31 19.56
CA ILE A 11 3.17 26.88 19.81
C ILE A 11 4.50 26.15 19.87
N LEU A 12 5.40 26.41 18.92
CA LEU A 12 6.71 25.77 18.90
C LEU A 12 7.56 26.16 20.12
N ALA A 13 7.48 27.41 20.58
CA ALA A 13 8.18 27.86 21.79
C ALA A 13 7.68 27.11 23.03
N LYS A 14 6.36 26.94 23.18
CA LYS A 14 5.75 26.16 24.26
C LYS A 14 6.18 24.69 24.23
N VAL A 15 6.18 24.05 23.04
CA VAL A 15 6.63 22.66 22.89
C VAL A 15 8.11 22.53 23.24
N ARG A 16 8.99 23.42 22.73
CA ARG A 16 10.42 23.40 23.05
C ARG A 16 10.68 23.59 24.54
N SER A 17 9.92 24.47 25.20
CA SER A 17 10.02 24.69 26.65
C SER A 17 9.62 23.45 27.44
N ALA A 18 8.51 22.82 27.06
CA ALA A 18 8.03 21.60 27.71
C ALA A 18 9.04 20.44 27.54
N LEU A 19 9.61 20.28 26.35
CA LEU A 19 10.64 19.25 26.08
C LEU A 19 11.93 19.46 26.90
N LYS A 20 12.32 20.71 27.19
CA LYS A 20 13.48 20.99 28.04
C LYS A 20 13.24 20.63 29.50
N SER A 21 12.00 20.73 29.98
CA SER A 21 11.62 20.40 31.33
C SER A 21 11.22 18.93 31.54
N CYS A 22 11.09 18.18 30.47
CA CYS A 22 10.81 16.75 30.54
C CYS A 22 12.11 15.98 30.81
N PRO A 23 12.27 15.32 31.97
CA PRO A 23 13.42 14.47 32.19
C PRO A 23 13.42 13.37 31.14
N ALA A 24 14.58 13.17 30.50
CA ALA A 24 14.74 12.03 29.58
C ALA A 24 14.39 10.76 30.33
N SER A 25 13.23 10.17 30.02
CA SER A 25 12.90 8.86 30.54
C SER A 25 14.00 7.90 30.07
N PRO A 26 14.60 7.10 30.95
CA PRO A 26 15.55 6.10 30.50
C PRO A 26 14.87 5.27 29.42
N ALA A 27 15.51 5.15 28.27
CA ALA A 27 14.99 4.30 27.20
C ALA A 27 14.72 2.92 27.78
N SER A 28 13.48 2.47 27.73
CA SER A 28 13.17 1.09 28.10
C SER A 28 14.09 0.18 27.26
N PRO A 29 14.73 -0.83 27.86
CA PRO A 29 15.52 -1.77 27.09
C PRO A 29 14.63 -2.32 25.98
N LEU A 30 15.15 -2.31 24.75
CA LEU A 30 14.43 -2.91 23.62
C LEU A 30 14.11 -4.36 23.99
N PRO A 31 12.92 -4.85 23.66
CA PRO A 31 12.59 -6.25 23.83
C PRO A 31 13.68 -7.11 23.18
N ASP A 32 14.07 -8.19 23.83
CA ASP A 32 15.03 -9.13 23.27
C ASP A 32 14.51 -9.62 21.92
N SER A 33 15.26 -9.34 20.85
CA SER A 33 14.92 -9.75 19.50
C SER A 33 14.77 -11.28 19.36
N ALA A 34 15.36 -12.04 20.28
CA ALA A 34 15.21 -13.50 20.36
C ALA A 34 13.76 -13.97 20.68
N ARG A 35 12.85 -13.06 21.03
CA ARG A 35 11.42 -13.41 21.25
C ARG A 35 10.61 -13.54 19.96
N PHE A 36 11.13 -13.04 18.86
CA PHE A 36 10.52 -13.22 17.55
C PHE A 36 11.30 -14.33 16.83
N ALA A 37 10.74 -15.54 16.83
CA ALA A 37 11.32 -16.63 16.06
C ALA A 37 11.38 -16.21 14.58
N ASP A 38 12.58 -16.20 14.00
CA ASP A 38 12.77 -15.96 12.59
C ASP A 38 12.00 -17.04 11.82
N ARG A 39 11.05 -16.61 11.00
CA ARG A 39 10.34 -17.51 10.13
C ARG A 39 11.24 -17.91 8.97
N THR A 40 11.31 -19.21 8.67
CA THR A 40 11.94 -19.72 7.45
C THR A 40 10.87 -19.82 6.37
N ALA A 41 11.09 -19.17 5.23
CA ALA A 41 10.18 -19.28 4.09
C ALA A 41 10.13 -20.73 3.57
N ASP A 42 8.94 -21.18 3.16
CA ASP A 42 8.75 -22.46 2.47
C ASP A 42 9.08 -22.30 0.97
N VAL A 43 8.73 -23.26 0.16
CA VAL A 43 8.87 -23.17 -1.30
C VAL A 43 8.01 -22.01 -1.85
N PRO A 44 8.48 -21.30 -2.89
CA PRO A 44 7.83 -20.07 -3.37
C PRO A 44 6.34 -20.21 -3.65
N GLU A 45 5.90 -21.34 -4.21
CA GLU A 45 4.50 -21.57 -4.54
C GLU A 45 3.60 -21.59 -3.30
N LYS A 46 4.05 -22.20 -2.21
CA LYS A 46 3.31 -22.23 -0.94
C LYS A 46 3.27 -20.83 -0.28
N GLU A 47 4.35 -20.06 -0.40
CA GLU A 47 4.38 -18.69 0.10
C GLU A 47 3.38 -17.80 -0.66
N ILE A 48 3.29 -17.95 -1.97
CA ILE A 48 2.29 -17.26 -2.78
C ILE A 48 0.88 -17.65 -2.34
N ASP A 49 0.61 -18.96 -2.18
CA ASP A 49 -0.70 -19.44 -1.76
C ASP A 49 -1.07 -18.94 -0.37
N LEU A 50 -0.14 -18.98 0.59
CA LEU A 50 -0.35 -18.44 1.92
C LEU A 50 -0.68 -16.95 1.88
N PHE A 51 0.12 -16.17 1.14
CA PHE A 51 -0.07 -14.72 0.99
C PHE A 51 -1.44 -14.39 0.44
N LEU A 52 -1.83 -15.00 -0.67
CA LEU A 52 -3.11 -14.75 -1.32
C LEU A 52 -4.30 -15.20 -0.46
N ASN A 53 -4.18 -16.34 0.25
CA ASN A 53 -5.20 -16.83 1.14
C ASN A 53 -5.43 -15.89 2.35
N GLU A 54 -4.35 -15.36 2.95
CA GLU A 54 -4.49 -14.40 4.07
C GLU A 54 -5.14 -13.09 3.59
N ILE A 55 -4.79 -12.59 2.42
CA ILE A 55 -5.46 -11.41 1.83
C ILE A 55 -6.95 -11.70 1.60
N ALA A 56 -7.29 -12.88 1.06
CA ALA A 56 -8.69 -13.25 0.83
C ALA A 56 -9.49 -13.33 2.15
N ARG A 57 -8.89 -13.84 3.23
CA ARG A 57 -9.49 -13.84 4.59
C ARG A 57 -9.76 -12.43 5.10
N LEU A 58 -8.98 -11.46 4.65
CA LEU A 58 -9.16 -10.04 4.96
C LEU A 58 -10.08 -9.31 3.95
N SER A 59 -10.87 -10.06 3.18
CA SER A 59 -11.81 -9.55 2.18
C SER A 59 -11.12 -8.83 1.01
N GLY A 60 -9.86 -9.15 0.71
CA GLY A 60 -9.19 -8.74 -0.51
C GLY A 60 -9.43 -9.72 -1.65
N ASN A 61 -9.39 -9.22 -2.86
CA ASN A 61 -9.49 -10.03 -4.09
C ASN A 61 -8.08 -10.39 -4.58
N THR A 62 -7.85 -11.65 -4.87
CA THR A 62 -6.50 -12.14 -5.19
C THR A 62 -6.45 -12.85 -6.52
N ARG A 63 -5.31 -12.72 -7.23
CA ARG A 63 -5.04 -13.50 -8.45
C ARG A 63 -3.56 -13.86 -8.55
N LYS A 64 -3.29 -15.02 -9.13
CA LYS A 64 -1.98 -15.35 -9.72
C LYS A 64 -2.06 -15.01 -11.20
N ILE A 65 -1.09 -14.27 -11.72
CA ILE A 65 -1.03 -13.86 -13.13
C ILE A 65 0.17 -14.49 -13.79
N LYS A 66 -0.06 -15.23 -14.85
CA LYS A 66 0.98 -15.88 -15.66
C LYS A 66 1.00 -15.27 -17.07
N GLY A 67 1.86 -14.26 -17.24
CA GLY A 67 2.04 -13.63 -18.54
C GLY A 67 1.05 -12.52 -18.89
N SER A 68 1.32 -11.88 -20.03
CA SER A 68 0.64 -10.63 -20.42
C SER A 68 -0.82 -10.80 -20.84
N ASP A 69 -1.18 -11.92 -21.43
CA ASP A 69 -2.55 -12.15 -21.91
C ASP A 69 -3.51 -12.33 -20.73
N GLU A 70 -3.08 -13.09 -19.70
CA GLU A 70 -3.86 -13.26 -18.48
C GLU A 70 -3.97 -11.94 -17.71
N PHE A 71 -2.89 -11.14 -17.68
CA PHE A 71 -2.92 -9.81 -17.07
C PHE A 71 -3.92 -8.90 -17.77
N ALA A 72 -3.91 -8.87 -19.10
CA ALA A 72 -4.82 -8.04 -19.87
C ALA A 72 -6.29 -8.45 -19.63
N SER A 73 -6.59 -9.74 -19.63
CA SER A 73 -7.93 -10.27 -19.37
C SER A 73 -8.39 -9.93 -17.93
N ALA A 74 -7.52 -10.12 -16.94
CA ALA A 74 -7.82 -9.81 -15.55
C ALA A 74 -8.07 -8.30 -15.32
N LEU A 75 -7.27 -7.44 -15.99
CA LEU A 75 -7.45 -6.00 -15.89
C LEU A 75 -8.75 -5.54 -16.55
N GLU A 76 -9.11 -6.11 -17.71
CA GLU A 76 -10.39 -5.83 -18.37
C GLU A 76 -11.59 -6.22 -17.49
N GLU A 77 -11.53 -7.40 -16.87
CA GLU A 77 -12.55 -7.85 -15.92
C GLU A 77 -12.68 -6.90 -14.73
N LEU A 78 -11.55 -6.47 -14.13
CA LEU A 78 -11.54 -5.53 -13.02
C LEU A 78 -12.15 -4.18 -13.42
N VAL A 79 -11.74 -3.64 -14.57
CA VAL A 79 -12.28 -2.37 -15.10
C VAL A 79 -13.78 -2.43 -15.27
N LYS A 80 -14.31 -3.53 -15.84
CA LYS A 80 -15.75 -3.74 -16.05
C LYS A 80 -16.51 -3.95 -14.74
N ALA A 81 -16.01 -4.82 -13.87
CA ALA A 81 -16.67 -5.18 -12.62
C ALA A 81 -16.79 -4.00 -11.65
N GLU A 82 -15.74 -3.18 -11.55
CA GLU A 82 -15.70 -2.02 -10.67
C GLU A 82 -16.15 -0.72 -11.36
N GLY A 83 -16.45 -0.74 -12.66
CA GLY A 83 -16.87 0.43 -13.42
C GLY A 83 -15.80 1.54 -13.44
N ILE A 84 -14.53 1.16 -13.60
CA ILE A 84 -13.38 2.05 -13.56
C ILE A 84 -13.37 2.97 -14.78
N LYS A 85 -13.27 4.28 -14.55
CA LYS A 85 -13.16 5.31 -15.60
C LYS A 85 -11.86 6.08 -15.50
N THR A 86 -11.28 6.15 -14.31
CA THR A 86 -10.05 6.86 -14.02
C THR A 86 -9.08 5.98 -13.26
N ALA A 87 -7.79 6.07 -13.59
CA ALA A 87 -6.74 5.36 -12.88
C ALA A 87 -5.55 6.28 -12.61
N ALA A 88 -4.86 6.02 -11.52
CA ALA A 88 -3.61 6.68 -11.19
C ALA A 88 -2.55 5.63 -10.84
N LEU A 89 -1.38 5.76 -11.41
CA LEU A 89 -0.24 4.88 -11.19
C LEU A 89 1.07 5.64 -11.44
N THR A 90 2.15 5.16 -10.86
CA THR A 90 3.49 5.70 -11.04
C THR A 90 4.17 5.11 -12.28
N ASP A 91 5.42 5.46 -12.51
CA ASP A 91 6.24 4.76 -13.51
C ASP A 91 7.01 3.61 -12.83
N ASN A 92 6.70 2.38 -13.23
CA ASN A 92 7.34 1.19 -12.68
C ASN A 92 7.66 0.18 -13.80
N PRO A 93 8.81 -0.51 -13.76
CA PRO A 93 9.17 -1.51 -14.77
C PRO A 93 8.11 -2.60 -14.96
N LEU A 94 7.39 -2.99 -13.90
CA LEU A 94 6.34 -4.00 -13.97
C LEU A 94 5.16 -3.52 -14.83
N TYR A 95 4.83 -2.23 -14.77
CA TYR A 95 3.78 -1.66 -15.63
C TYR A 95 4.15 -1.67 -17.11
N ARG A 96 5.44 -1.45 -17.41
CA ARG A 96 5.94 -1.54 -18.80
C ARG A 96 5.92 -2.98 -19.30
N ARG A 97 6.31 -3.95 -18.45
CA ARG A 97 6.28 -5.39 -18.79
C ARG A 97 4.89 -5.84 -19.20
N TYR A 98 3.84 -5.38 -18.53
CA TYR A 98 2.45 -5.74 -18.79
C TYR A 98 1.70 -4.71 -19.65
N CYS A 99 2.36 -3.69 -20.18
CA CYS A 99 1.77 -2.62 -20.99
C CYS A 99 0.54 -1.97 -20.32
N VAL A 100 0.60 -1.75 -18.99
CA VAL A 100 -0.55 -1.34 -18.18
C VAL A 100 -1.18 -0.05 -18.69
N PHE A 101 -0.39 0.96 -19.08
CA PHE A 101 -0.88 2.23 -19.62
C PHE A 101 -1.67 2.06 -20.91
N ASP A 102 -1.16 1.22 -21.83
CA ASP A 102 -1.81 0.96 -23.12
C ASP A 102 -3.11 0.19 -22.93
N LEU A 103 -3.12 -0.78 -22.02
CA LEU A 103 -4.32 -1.54 -21.67
C LEU A 103 -5.39 -0.65 -21.05
N LEU A 104 -5.05 0.21 -20.08
CA LEU A 104 -6.00 1.15 -19.48
C LEU A 104 -6.60 2.08 -20.55
N THR A 105 -5.76 2.64 -21.43
CA THR A 105 -6.22 3.47 -22.55
C THR A 105 -7.15 2.70 -23.47
N ARG A 106 -6.80 1.47 -23.83
CA ARG A 106 -7.62 0.58 -24.67
C ARG A 106 -9.00 0.27 -24.04
N PHE A 107 -9.05 0.18 -22.71
CA PHE A 107 -10.30 -0.06 -21.96
C PHE A 107 -11.08 1.22 -21.66
N GLY A 108 -10.63 2.37 -22.19
CA GLY A 108 -11.30 3.66 -22.02
C GLY A 108 -11.10 4.29 -20.64
N VAL A 109 -10.07 3.89 -19.91
CA VAL A 109 -9.72 4.43 -18.60
C VAL A 109 -8.74 5.60 -18.75
N ASN A 110 -9.10 6.75 -18.18
CA ASN A 110 -8.29 7.95 -18.21
C ASN A 110 -7.23 7.93 -17.11
N ASN A 111 -5.97 8.18 -17.46
CA ASN A 111 -4.89 8.29 -16.49
C ASN A 111 -4.88 9.67 -15.82
N ILE A 112 -4.88 9.69 -14.48
CA ILE A 112 -4.77 10.91 -13.66
C ILE A 112 -3.30 11.15 -13.32
N PRO A 113 -2.71 12.29 -13.75
CA PRO A 113 -1.33 12.61 -13.43
C PRO A 113 -1.11 12.83 -11.93
N LEU A 114 -0.03 12.28 -11.39
CA LEU A 114 0.31 12.37 -9.95
C LEU A 114 0.97 13.71 -9.54
N ASN A 115 1.44 14.48 -10.49
CA ASN A 115 2.08 15.78 -10.27
C ASN A 115 1.10 16.96 -10.11
N GLY A 116 -0.20 16.66 -10.02
CA GLY A 116 -1.26 17.64 -9.92
C GLY A 116 -1.78 17.87 -8.49
N ASP A 117 -2.98 18.45 -8.42
CA ASP A 117 -3.69 18.62 -7.15
C ASP A 117 -4.08 17.24 -6.57
N GLN A 118 -3.60 16.94 -5.37
CA GLN A 118 -3.89 15.68 -4.65
C GLN A 118 -5.39 15.43 -4.46
N ARG A 119 -6.23 16.48 -4.48
CA ARG A 119 -7.69 16.36 -4.41
C ARG A 119 -8.26 15.56 -5.58
N ARG A 120 -7.60 15.62 -6.74
CA ARG A 120 -8.03 14.85 -7.92
C ARG A 120 -7.85 13.35 -7.76
N LEU A 121 -6.96 12.91 -6.85
CA LEU A 121 -6.78 11.50 -6.53
C LEU A 121 -7.92 10.95 -5.68
N ALA A 122 -8.59 11.80 -4.90
CA ALA A 122 -9.77 11.38 -4.13
C ALA A 122 -10.98 11.03 -5.02
N ASP A 123 -11.00 11.58 -6.23
CA ASP A 123 -12.03 11.27 -7.24
C ASP A 123 -11.57 10.19 -8.24
N CYS A 124 -10.38 9.61 -8.02
CA CYS A 124 -9.83 8.56 -8.87
C CYS A 124 -10.42 7.20 -8.50
N ASP A 125 -10.87 6.45 -9.51
CA ASP A 125 -11.47 5.14 -9.29
C ASP A 125 -10.42 4.10 -8.87
N LEU A 126 -9.29 4.01 -9.58
CA LEU A 126 -8.29 2.96 -9.43
C LEU A 126 -6.90 3.52 -9.14
N GLY A 127 -6.33 3.14 -8.01
CA GLY A 127 -4.90 3.29 -7.73
C GLY A 127 -4.18 1.98 -7.99
N ILE A 128 -3.10 2.01 -8.78
CA ILE A 128 -2.27 0.83 -9.00
C ILE A 128 -0.89 1.10 -8.39
N THR A 129 -0.45 0.21 -7.52
CA THR A 129 0.87 0.25 -6.88
C THR A 129 1.62 -1.06 -7.11
N VAL A 130 2.94 -1.01 -7.01
CA VAL A 130 3.79 -2.21 -6.97
C VAL A 130 4.33 -2.35 -5.56
N ALA A 131 4.10 -3.49 -4.92
CA ALA A 131 4.64 -3.73 -3.60
C ALA A 131 6.13 -4.06 -3.68
N ASP A 132 6.91 -3.42 -2.79
CA ASP A 132 8.33 -3.71 -2.60
C ASP A 132 8.53 -5.04 -1.86
N ALA A 133 7.56 -5.42 -1.02
CA ALA A 133 7.53 -6.72 -0.37
C ALA A 133 6.11 -7.18 -0.05
N GLY A 134 5.94 -8.50 0.07
CA GLY A 134 4.76 -9.15 0.60
C GLY A 134 5.10 -10.04 1.80
N LEU A 135 4.23 -10.05 2.80
CA LEU A 135 4.37 -10.86 4.02
C LEU A 135 3.28 -11.94 4.02
N PRO A 136 3.64 -13.20 3.72
CA PRO A 136 2.66 -14.28 3.55
C PRO A 136 1.80 -14.55 4.79
N GLU A 137 2.37 -14.55 5.98
CA GLU A 137 1.63 -14.87 7.22
C GLU A 137 0.50 -13.89 7.56
N THR A 138 0.61 -12.65 7.11
CA THR A 138 -0.35 -11.60 7.46
C THR A 138 -1.12 -11.07 6.26
N GLY A 139 -0.80 -11.54 5.06
CA GLY A 139 -1.37 -10.99 3.82
C GLY A 139 -1.07 -9.48 3.66
N THR A 140 0.12 -9.05 4.08
CA THR A 140 0.48 -7.64 4.11
C THR A 140 1.40 -7.28 2.95
N SER A 141 1.07 -6.22 2.23
CA SER A 141 1.92 -5.62 1.19
C SER A 141 2.67 -4.42 1.77
N LEU A 142 3.98 -4.36 1.59
CA LEU A 142 4.82 -3.22 1.93
C LEU A 142 4.95 -2.32 0.70
N LEU A 143 4.53 -1.06 0.83
CA LEU A 143 4.69 -0.01 -0.16
C LEU A 143 5.66 1.03 0.39
N ARG A 144 6.80 1.24 -0.27
CA ARG A 144 7.79 2.23 0.14
C ARG A 144 7.60 3.49 -0.67
N THR A 145 7.63 4.62 -0.01
CA THR A 145 7.66 5.92 -0.68
C THR A 145 9.07 6.24 -1.13
N THR A 146 9.51 5.59 -2.18
CA THR A 146 10.72 5.97 -2.88
C THR A 146 10.39 7.10 -3.84
N GLN A 147 11.37 7.93 -4.14
CA GLN A 147 11.32 9.16 -4.94
C GLN A 147 10.14 9.27 -5.92
N GLY A 148 9.07 9.95 -5.49
CA GLY A 148 7.97 10.37 -6.37
C GLY A 148 6.71 9.49 -6.35
N GLU A 149 6.67 8.40 -5.59
CA GLU A 149 5.41 7.69 -5.35
C GLU A 149 4.60 8.41 -4.28
N PRO A 150 3.42 8.91 -4.59
CA PRO A 150 2.58 9.51 -3.57
C PRO A 150 1.99 8.42 -2.68
N ASP A 151 2.19 8.53 -1.37
CA ASP A 151 1.59 7.67 -0.33
C ASP A 151 0.07 7.53 -0.48
N PHE A 152 -0.53 8.44 -1.24
CA PHE A 152 -1.97 8.60 -1.35
C PHE A 152 -2.65 7.62 -2.31
N LEU A 153 -1.92 6.97 -3.23
CA LEU A 153 -2.53 6.02 -4.16
C LEU A 153 -3.20 4.85 -3.44
N SER A 154 -2.56 4.35 -2.38
CA SER A 154 -3.10 3.26 -1.57
C SER A 154 -4.24 3.69 -0.63
N LEU A 155 -4.44 5.00 -0.44
CA LEU A 155 -5.37 5.53 0.57
C LEU A 155 -6.57 6.26 -0.02
N LEU A 156 -6.39 7.02 -1.11
CA LEU A 156 -7.42 7.93 -1.61
C LEU A 156 -8.30 7.34 -2.70
N THR A 157 -7.83 6.33 -3.41
CA THR A 157 -8.59 5.74 -4.52
C THR A 157 -9.67 4.78 -4.02
N ARG A 158 -10.78 4.69 -4.75
CA ARG A 158 -11.90 3.80 -4.41
C ARG A 158 -11.54 2.32 -4.52
N VAL A 159 -10.76 1.96 -5.52
CA VAL A 159 -10.21 0.62 -5.75
C VAL A 159 -8.69 0.71 -5.69
N HIS A 160 -8.06 -0.18 -4.94
CA HIS A 160 -6.62 -0.28 -4.89
C HIS A 160 -6.17 -1.64 -5.42
N LEU A 161 -5.35 -1.63 -6.47
CA LEU A 161 -4.71 -2.81 -7.04
C LEU A 161 -3.22 -2.80 -6.71
N VAL A 162 -2.77 -3.80 -5.98
CA VAL A 162 -1.35 -4.05 -5.69
C VAL A 162 -0.82 -5.12 -6.63
N LEU A 163 0.25 -4.83 -7.33
CA LEU A 163 1.01 -5.81 -8.09
C LEU A 163 2.24 -6.23 -7.27
N LEU A 164 2.58 -7.49 -7.33
CA LEU A 164 3.72 -8.07 -6.62
C LEU A 164 4.35 -9.16 -7.48
N THR A 165 5.67 -9.30 -7.44
CA THR A 165 6.35 -10.47 -8.02
C THR A 165 6.60 -11.53 -6.94
N PRO A 166 6.72 -12.82 -7.30
CA PRO A 166 7.00 -13.90 -6.33
C PRO A 166 8.27 -13.63 -5.51
N GLU A 167 9.28 -13.02 -6.11
CA GLU A 167 10.57 -12.73 -5.50
C GLU A 167 10.50 -11.65 -4.41
N ALA A 168 9.43 -10.85 -4.40
CA ALA A 168 9.21 -9.83 -3.38
C ALA A 168 8.56 -10.39 -2.09
N LEU A 169 8.22 -11.68 -2.04
CA LEU A 169 7.73 -12.30 -0.81
C LEU A 169 8.87 -12.48 0.19
N LEU A 170 8.67 -11.94 1.38
CA LEU A 170 9.61 -12.03 2.50
C LEU A 170 9.08 -12.97 3.57
N ALA A 171 10.00 -13.64 4.27
CA ALA A 171 9.63 -14.61 5.29
C ALA A 171 8.88 -13.95 6.46
N ASP A 172 9.31 -12.76 6.90
CA ASP A 172 8.80 -12.13 8.11
C ASP A 172 8.85 -10.60 8.08
N MET A 173 8.23 -9.99 9.09
CA MET A 173 8.17 -8.53 9.27
C MET A 173 9.55 -7.92 9.55
N HIS A 174 10.48 -8.67 10.14
CA HIS A 174 11.82 -8.15 10.40
C HIS A 174 12.56 -7.85 9.09
N GLN A 175 12.47 -8.75 8.12
CA GLN A 175 13.04 -8.53 6.78
C GLN A 175 12.41 -7.33 6.08
N ALA A 176 11.10 -7.12 6.24
CA ALA A 176 10.40 -5.95 5.71
C ALA A 176 10.91 -4.64 6.32
N PHE A 177 11.14 -4.59 7.64
CA PHE A 177 11.71 -3.41 8.29
C PHE A 177 13.17 -3.17 7.92
N VAL A 178 13.96 -4.23 7.71
CA VAL A 178 15.31 -4.09 7.18
C VAL A 178 15.30 -3.48 5.79
N LEU A 179 14.38 -3.93 4.92
CA LEU A 179 14.20 -3.38 3.57
C LEU A 179 13.79 -1.89 3.60
N ALA A 180 12.89 -1.51 4.51
CA ALA A 180 12.40 -0.13 4.65
C ALA A 180 13.32 0.77 5.49
N LYS A 181 14.46 0.26 5.96
CA LYS A 181 15.39 1.01 6.80
C LYS A 181 15.97 2.22 6.06
N GLY A 182 15.74 3.39 6.63
CA GLY A 182 16.21 4.66 6.05
C GLY A 182 15.17 5.36 5.18
N ASP A 183 14.05 4.74 4.87
CA ASP A 183 12.94 5.42 4.22
C ASP A 183 12.28 6.42 5.16
N ARG A 184 11.84 7.54 4.60
CA ARG A 184 11.13 8.57 5.39
C ARG A 184 9.72 8.11 5.73
N HIS A 185 9.13 7.30 4.86
CA HIS A 185 7.77 6.80 4.98
C HIS A 185 7.60 5.49 4.20
N PHE A 186 6.79 4.60 4.73
CA PHE A 186 6.30 3.39 4.07
C PHE A 186 4.92 3.04 4.59
N VAL A 187 4.17 2.28 3.82
CA VAL A 187 2.80 1.86 4.17
C VAL A 187 2.73 0.34 4.16
N LEU A 188 2.11 -0.22 5.19
CA LEU A 188 1.77 -1.64 5.27
C LEU A 188 0.26 -1.78 5.02
N VAL A 189 -0.10 -2.50 3.95
CA VAL A 189 -1.51 -2.66 3.53
C VAL A 189 -1.88 -4.13 3.62
N SER A 190 -2.89 -4.45 4.44
CA SER A 190 -3.35 -5.82 4.67
C SER A 190 -4.82 -6.04 4.28
N GLY A 191 -5.38 -5.22 3.40
CA GLY A 191 -6.77 -5.35 2.96
C GLY A 191 -7.50 -4.04 2.77
N CYS A 192 -8.83 -4.12 2.61
CA CYS A 192 -9.69 -2.95 2.49
C CYS A 192 -9.66 -2.08 3.74
N SER A 193 -9.93 -0.76 3.57
CA SER A 193 -10.15 0.14 4.71
C SER A 193 -11.32 -0.34 5.57
N ARG A 194 -11.09 -0.44 6.87
CA ARG A 194 -12.10 -0.90 7.84
C ARG A 194 -12.21 0.08 8.99
N THR A 195 -13.44 0.44 9.31
CA THR A 195 -13.76 1.26 10.48
C THR A 195 -14.84 0.54 11.29
N ALA A 196 -14.63 0.42 12.60
CA ALA A 196 -15.66 -0.02 13.54
C ALA A 196 -16.17 1.21 14.26
N ASP A 197 -17.43 1.56 14.06
CA ASP A 197 -18.07 2.68 14.72
C ASP A 197 -18.63 2.27 16.10
N ILE A 198 -19.13 3.26 16.87
CA ILE A 198 -19.69 3.14 18.21
C ILE A 198 -20.77 2.05 18.29
N GLU A 199 -21.51 1.80 17.22
CA GLU A 199 -22.51 0.75 17.09
C GLU A 199 -21.96 -0.65 16.82
N LYS A 200 -20.62 -0.84 16.79
CA LYS A 200 -19.93 -2.11 16.48
C LYS A 200 -20.23 -2.66 15.07
N VAL A 201 -20.71 -1.83 14.16
CA VAL A 201 -20.91 -2.18 12.77
C VAL A 201 -19.60 -1.96 12.01
N LEU A 202 -19.07 -3.03 11.39
CA LEU A 202 -17.89 -2.94 10.53
C LEU A 202 -18.28 -2.28 9.22
N THR A 203 -17.74 -1.09 8.97
CA THR A 203 -17.95 -0.35 7.72
C THR A 203 -16.67 -0.39 6.87
N LEU A 204 -16.81 -0.77 5.60
CA LEU A 204 -15.68 -0.82 4.66
C LEU A 204 -15.57 0.50 3.86
N GLY A 205 -14.34 0.95 3.62
CA GLY A 205 -14.05 2.04 2.68
C GLY A 205 -14.47 3.44 3.13
N VAL A 206 -14.54 3.71 4.43
CA VAL A 206 -14.86 5.07 4.94
C VAL A 206 -13.67 6.01 4.79
N HIS A 207 -12.46 5.52 5.07
CA HIS A 207 -11.23 6.31 5.09
C HIS A 207 -10.14 5.73 4.16
N GLY A 208 -10.54 4.99 3.11
CA GLY A 208 -9.62 4.36 2.17
C GLY A 208 -10.36 3.49 1.15
N PRO A 209 -9.65 2.63 0.42
CA PRO A 209 -10.23 1.82 -0.63
C PRO A 209 -11.38 0.93 -0.16
N LYS A 210 -12.47 0.93 -0.92
CA LYS A 210 -13.62 0.02 -0.72
C LYS A 210 -13.32 -1.37 -1.25
N SER A 211 -12.53 -1.46 -2.32
CA SER A 211 -12.14 -2.69 -2.97
C SER A 211 -10.62 -2.79 -3.03
N PHE A 212 -10.06 -3.91 -2.60
CA PHE A 212 -8.64 -4.17 -2.54
C PHE A 212 -8.30 -5.43 -3.33
N HIS A 213 -7.37 -5.30 -4.25
CA HIS A 213 -6.93 -6.37 -5.13
C HIS A 213 -5.43 -6.56 -5.02
N VAL A 214 -4.98 -7.81 -5.00
CA VAL A 214 -3.56 -8.15 -5.02
C VAL A 214 -3.30 -9.21 -6.08
N TRP A 215 -2.41 -8.92 -7.02
CA TRP A 215 -2.02 -9.84 -8.07
C TRP A 215 -0.54 -10.19 -7.97
N VAL A 216 -0.26 -11.47 -7.84
CA VAL A 216 1.11 -11.99 -7.92
C VAL A 216 1.41 -12.30 -9.39
N CYS A 217 2.37 -11.56 -9.95
CA CYS A 217 2.70 -11.54 -11.38
C CYS A 217 4.02 -12.26 -11.63
N SER A 218 4.02 -13.34 -12.39
CA SER A 218 5.21 -14.14 -12.74
C SER A 218 5.57 -14.04 -14.24
#